data_fa3e66f6213a13dfe93837724e56e524
#
_entry.id   fa3e66f6213a13dfe93837724e56e524
#
_cell.length_a   1.000
_cell.length_b   1.000
_cell.length_c   1.000
_cell.angle_alpha   90.00
_cell.angle_beta   90.00
_cell.angle_gamma   90.00
#
_symmetry.space_group_name_H-M   'P 1'
#
loop_
_entity.id
_entity.type
_entity.pdbx_description
1 polymer ?
#
loop_
_entity_poly.entity_id
_entity_poly.type
_entity_poly.pdbx_seq_one_letter_code
_entity_poly.pdbx_strand_id
1 'polypeptide(L)'
;HNTDEREQEANYFAACLLMPEESVEKFMDIELLEEKQQGLTAIDIAKIMSEFNVSFEMVLNRLESIGKIDSVEKAQLDNQKNEIRVRNLLKSAGGNATLNEPSNVLDIPYEYIEYVIYNYNHGAIPKETLVKALDCYKLTIDDVSDKINEPVEDDTDLDDLIGGLSD
;
A
#
# COMPACT_ATOMS: atom_id res chain seq x y z
N HIS A 1 -14.67 18.66 -11.09
CA HIS A 1 -14.19 19.80 -10.30
C HIS A 1 -14.11 19.52 -8.78
N ASN A 2 -15.09 18.82 -8.24
CA ASN A 2 -15.18 18.61 -6.78
C ASN A 2 -14.32 17.42 -6.25
N THR A 3 -13.84 16.56 -7.14
CA THR A 3 -13.01 15.38 -6.77
C THR A 3 -11.56 15.80 -6.56
N ASP A 4 -11.07 16.69 -7.38
CA ASP A 4 -9.69 17.19 -7.37
C ASP A 4 -9.38 18.03 -6.11
N GLU A 5 -10.30 18.89 -5.68
CA GLU A 5 -10.17 19.68 -4.46
C GLU A 5 -10.16 18.80 -3.19
N ARG A 6 -11.03 17.80 -3.13
CA ARG A 6 -11.09 16.86 -2.00
C ARG A 6 -9.84 15.99 -1.91
N GLU A 7 -9.29 15.60 -3.05
CA GLU A 7 -8.06 14.84 -3.11
C GLU A 7 -6.86 15.68 -2.63
N GLN A 8 -6.79 16.94 -3.03
CA GLN A 8 -5.78 17.88 -2.55
C GLN A 8 -5.89 18.14 -1.05
N GLU A 9 -7.10 18.33 -0.52
CA GLU A 9 -7.34 18.48 0.92
C GLU A 9 -6.94 17.22 1.70
N ALA A 10 -7.28 16.03 1.20
CA ALA A 10 -6.92 14.76 1.81
C ALA A 10 -5.40 14.55 1.81
N ASN A 11 -4.72 14.86 0.71
CA ASN A 11 -3.27 14.78 0.60
C ASN A 11 -2.57 15.77 1.53
N TYR A 12 -3.10 16.99 1.64
CA TYR A 12 -2.58 17.98 2.58
C TYR A 12 -2.76 17.53 4.04
N PHE A 13 -3.93 17.01 4.39
CA PHE A 13 -4.19 16.47 5.73
C PHE A 13 -3.25 15.30 6.06
N ALA A 14 -3.08 14.36 5.12
CA ALA A 14 -2.17 13.24 5.28
C ALA A 14 -0.72 13.71 5.47
N ALA A 15 -0.29 14.71 4.70
CA ALA A 15 1.05 15.29 4.84
C ALA A 15 1.25 15.95 6.22
N CYS A 16 0.25 16.68 6.73
CA CYS A 16 0.31 17.28 8.06
C CYS A 16 0.38 16.23 9.18
N LEU A 17 -0.34 15.12 9.02
CA LEU A 17 -0.37 14.03 10.00
C LEU A 17 0.92 13.22 10.01
N LEU A 18 1.41 12.85 8.83
CA LEU A 18 2.60 11.99 8.67
C LEU A 18 3.91 12.77 8.84
N MET A 19 3.91 14.06 8.54
CA MET A 19 5.05 14.96 8.59
C MET A 19 4.71 16.24 9.36
N PRO A 20 4.51 16.18 10.69
CA PRO A 20 4.29 17.38 11.52
C PRO A 20 5.46 18.35 11.36
N GLU A 21 5.15 19.64 11.24
CA GLU A 21 6.16 20.68 10.96
C GLU A 21 7.33 20.67 11.94
N GLU A 22 7.02 20.63 13.25
CA GLU A 22 8.05 20.57 14.31
C GLU A 22 8.95 19.34 14.18
N SER A 23 8.39 18.19 13.75
CA SER A 23 9.17 16.95 13.57
C SER A 23 10.08 17.04 12.36
N VAL A 24 9.60 17.63 11.27
CA VAL A 24 10.40 17.87 10.05
C VAL A 24 11.54 18.84 10.36
N GLU A 25 11.25 19.95 11.02
CA GLU A 25 12.26 20.96 11.42
C GLU A 25 13.33 20.33 12.30
N LYS A 26 12.92 19.59 13.34
CA LYS A 26 13.83 18.91 14.25
C LYS A 26 14.72 17.91 13.52
N PHE A 27 14.15 17.11 12.61
CA PHE A 27 14.92 16.15 11.82
C PHE A 27 15.93 16.88 10.91
N MET A 28 15.47 17.92 10.20
CA MET A 28 16.35 18.72 9.37
C MET A 28 17.48 19.35 10.18
N ASP A 29 17.21 19.82 11.37
CA ASP A 29 18.20 20.44 12.25
C ASP A 29 19.25 19.46 12.77
N ILE A 30 18.88 18.24 13.04
CA ILE A 30 19.79 17.21 13.59
C ILE A 30 20.58 16.52 12.47
N GLU A 31 19.90 16.09 11.40
CA GLU A 31 20.47 15.17 10.41
C GLU A 31 21.00 15.86 9.15
N LEU A 32 20.58 17.12 8.89
CA LEU A 32 20.92 17.80 7.65
C LEU A 32 21.82 19.05 7.86
N LEU A 33 22.23 19.35 9.10
CA LEU A 33 22.86 20.65 9.44
C LEU A 33 24.33 20.80 9.02
N GLU A 34 25.03 19.74 8.65
CA GLU A 34 26.50 19.87 8.53
C GLU A 34 27.00 20.51 7.22
N GLU A 35 26.15 20.70 6.17
CA GLU A 35 26.62 21.19 4.86
C GLU A 35 25.76 22.25 4.17
N LYS A 36 24.91 23.00 4.88
CA LYS A 36 23.82 23.83 4.29
C LYS A 36 24.22 25.19 3.69
N GLN A 37 25.36 25.34 3.06
CA GLN A 37 25.59 26.54 2.21
C GLN A 37 25.04 26.39 0.77
N GLN A 38 24.60 25.20 0.37
CA GLN A 38 24.21 24.89 -1.02
C GLN A 38 22.74 24.50 -1.22
N GLY A 39 21.88 24.58 -0.19
CA GLY A 39 20.49 24.14 -0.28
C GLY A 39 20.30 22.62 -0.11
N LEU A 40 19.05 22.15 -0.20
CA LEU A 40 18.73 20.72 -0.07
C LEU A 40 19.05 19.96 -1.37
N THR A 41 19.50 18.73 -1.21
CA THR A 41 19.79 17.81 -2.31
C THR A 41 18.74 16.69 -2.39
N ALA A 42 18.68 15.96 -3.51
CA ALA A 42 17.81 14.79 -3.63
C ALA A 42 18.14 13.69 -2.61
N ILE A 43 19.39 13.63 -2.11
CA ILE A 43 19.78 12.69 -1.05
C ILE A 43 19.16 13.11 0.29
N ASP A 44 19.11 14.41 0.58
CA ASP A 44 18.46 14.92 1.79
C ASP A 44 16.97 14.64 1.77
N ILE A 45 16.32 14.80 0.61
CA ILE A 45 14.93 14.39 0.43
C ILE A 45 14.75 12.89 0.68
N ALA A 46 15.67 12.04 0.21
CA ALA A 46 15.61 10.61 0.46
C ALA A 46 15.78 10.24 1.94
N LYS A 47 16.58 11.00 2.71
CA LYS A 47 16.68 10.83 4.17
C LYS A 47 15.36 11.15 4.85
N ILE A 48 14.71 12.26 4.48
CA ILE A 48 13.39 12.65 4.99
C ILE A 48 12.34 11.60 4.62
N MET A 49 12.33 11.10 3.37
CA MET A 49 11.47 10.01 2.95
C MET A 49 11.57 8.78 3.87
N SER A 50 12.81 8.39 4.19
CA SER A 50 13.08 7.22 5.04
C SER A 50 12.61 7.42 6.46
N GLU A 51 12.83 8.60 7.03
CA GLU A 51 12.41 8.92 8.40
C GLU A 51 10.90 8.89 8.55
N PHE A 52 10.19 9.56 7.64
CA PHE A 52 8.73 9.71 7.74
C PHE A 52 7.94 8.63 6.98
N ASN A 53 8.62 7.69 6.29
CA ASN A 53 8.01 6.64 5.48
C ASN A 53 7.00 7.17 4.45
N VAL A 54 7.34 8.23 3.75
CA VAL A 54 6.51 8.91 2.76
C VAL A 54 7.17 8.94 1.37
N SER A 55 6.39 9.29 0.33
CA SER A 55 6.93 9.42 -1.03
C SER A 55 7.79 10.67 -1.21
N PHE A 56 8.67 10.66 -2.21
CA PHE A 56 9.50 11.82 -2.59
C PHE A 56 8.65 13.07 -2.86
N GLU A 57 7.56 12.89 -3.59
CA GLU A 57 6.65 13.97 -3.92
C GLU A 57 5.94 14.55 -2.68
N MET A 58 5.55 13.70 -1.74
CA MET A 58 4.96 14.15 -0.48
C MET A 58 5.95 15.00 0.33
N VAL A 59 7.23 14.61 0.38
CA VAL A 59 8.28 15.42 1.03
C VAL A 59 8.39 16.77 0.38
N LEU A 60 8.50 16.84 -0.96
CA LEU A 60 8.61 18.11 -1.68
C LEU A 60 7.41 19.03 -1.44
N ASN A 61 6.19 18.47 -1.51
CA ASN A 61 4.96 19.22 -1.26
C ASN A 61 4.89 19.74 0.18
N ARG A 62 5.34 18.92 1.14
CA ARG A 62 5.34 19.32 2.54
C ARG A 62 6.37 20.41 2.83
N LEU A 63 7.60 20.26 2.33
CA LEU A 63 8.64 21.26 2.52
C LEU A 63 8.28 22.61 1.90
N GLU A 64 7.64 22.60 0.72
CA GLU A 64 7.10 23.82 0.11
C GLU A 64 5.99 24.44 0.97
N SER A 65 5.06 23.62 1.47
CA SER A 65 3.93 24.11 2.30
C SER A 65 4.36 24.75 3.61
N ILE A 66 5.48 24.32 4.19
CA ILE A 66 6.06 24.87 5.43
C ILE A 66 7.16 25.90 5.15
N GLY A 67 7.35 26.30 3.89
CA GLY A 67 8.29 27.36 3.48
C GLY A 67 9.77 27.01 3.62
N LYS A 68 10.13 25.71 3.61
CA LYS A 68 11.54 25.26 3.68
C LYS A 68 12.21 25.24 2.32
N ILE A 69 11.42 25.11 1.25
CA ILE A 69 11.85 25.25 -0.15
C ILE A 69 10.85 26.14 -0.89
N ASP A 70 11.31 26.78 -1.95
CA ASP A 70 10.43 27.49 -2.87
C ASP A 70 10.04 26.61 -4.08
N SER A 71 9.17 27.12 -4.95
CA SER A 71 8.71 26.38 -6.13
C SER A 71 9.81 26.11 -7.16
N VAL A 72 10.86 26.92 -7.18
CA VAL A 72 12.01 26.75 -8.09
C VAL A 72 12.90 25.63 -7.57
N GLU A 73 13.22 25.66 -6.29
CA GLU A 73 13.98 24.59 -5.62
C GLU A 73 13.25 23.26 -5.71
N LYS A 74 11.92 23.24 -5.50
CA LYS A 74 11.08 22.05 -5.68
C LYS A 74 11.21 21.47 -7.07
N ALA A 75 11.11 22.30 -8.12
CA ALA A 75 11.25 21.84 -9.50
C ALA A 75 12.65 21.30 -9.80
N GLN A 76 13.70 21.91 -9.23
CA GLN A 76 15.07 21.42 -9.37
C GLN A 76 15.26 20.05 -8.71
N LEU A 77 14.74 19.86 -7.49
CA LEU A 77 14.80 18.59 -6.76
C LEU A 77 14.01 17.48 -7.47
N ASP A 78 12.85 17.81 -8.05
CA ASP A 78 12.05 16.86 -8.81
C ASP A 78 12.75 16.43 -10.11
N ASN A 79 13.46 17.33 -10.77
CA ASN A 79 14.32 17.01 -11.92
C ASN A 79 15.47 16.07 -11.53
N GLN A 80 16.13 16.29 -10.38
CA GLN A 80 17.16 15.39 -9.87
C GLN A 80 16.64 13.99 -9.60
N LYS A 81 15.39 13.85 -9.12
CA LYS A 81 14.71 12.55 -8.97
C LYS A 81 14.63 11.79 -10.29
N ASN A 82 14.38 12.48 -11.41
CA ASN A 82 14.27 11.85 -12.73
C ASN A 82 15.63 11.42 -13.29
N GLU A 83 16.71 12.08 -12.93
CA GLU A 83 18.07 11.71 -13.30
C GLU A 83 18.61 10.55 -12.48
N ILE A 84 18.26 10.47 -11.20
CA ILE A 84 18.71 9.45 -10.27
C ILE A 84 17.49 8.65 -9.78
N ARG A 85 17.46 7.33 -10.02
CA ARG A 85 16.36 6.50 -9.54
C ARG A 85 16.20 6.62 -8.02
N VAL A 86 14.99 6.91 -7.54
CA VAL A 86 14.66 7.07 -6.11
C VAL A 86 15.19 5.91 -5.25
N ARG A 87 15.16 4.69 -5.77
CA ARG A 87 15.75 3.51 -5.10
C ARG A 87 17.25 3.68 -4.81
N ASN A 88 18.00 4.29 -5.72
CA ASN A 88 19.44 4.52 -5.53
C ASN A 88 19.69 5.65 -4.54
N LEU A 89 18.84 6.68 -4.55
CA LEU A 89 18.87 7.76 -3.57
C LEU A 89 18.63 7.21 -2.15
N LEU A 90 17.60 6.38 -1.97
CA LEU A 90 17.29 5.75 -0.69
C LEU A 90 18.44 4.89 -0.18
N LYS A 91 19.07 4.10 -1.06
CA LYS A 91 20.27 3.31 -0.69
C LYS A 91 21.43 4.19 -0.28
N SER A 92 21.68 5.28 -1.01
CA SER A 92 22.77 6.23 -0.70
C SER A 92 22.53 6.98 0.61
N ALA A 93 21.26 7.20 0.96
CA ALA A 93 20.84 7.83 2.22
C ALA A 93 20.86 6.86 3.41
N GLY A 94 21.19 5.58 3.20
CA GLY A 94 21.08 4.54 4.24
C GLY A 94 19.64 4.14 4.57
N GLY A 95 18.68 4.55 3.72
CA GLY A 95 17.25 4.36 3.92
C GLY A 95 16.71 3.05 3.37
N ASN A 96 15.45 2.79 3.68
CA ASN A 96 14.74 1.59 3.24
C ASN A 96 14.34 1.68 1.76
N ALA A 97 15.05 0.98 0.88
CA ALA A 97 14.78 0.97 -0.55
C ALA A 97 13.41 0.35 -0.93
N THR A 98 12.75 -0.37 0.00
CA THR A 98 11.42 -0.96 -0.23
C THR A 98 10.30 0.07 -0.22
N LEU A 99 10.52 1.30 0.27
CA LEU A 99 9.55 2.39 0.22
C LEU A 99 9.12 2.77 -1.20
N ASN A 100 9.92 2.45 -2.21
CA ASN A 100 9.61 2.71 -3.61
C ASN A 100 9.17 1.45 -4.37
N GLU A 101 8.92 0.36 -3.68
CA GLU A 101 8.39 -0.88 -4.26
C GLU A 101 6.88 -0.98 -3.98
N PRO A 102 6.09 -1.56 -4.90
CA PRO A 102 4.70 -1.85 -4.60
C PRO A 102 4.62 -2.68 -3.33
N SER A 103 3.69 -2.36 -2.46
CA SER A 103 3.44 -3.16 -1.26
C SER A 103 3.07 -4.58 -1.68
N ASN A 104 3.94 -5.54 -1.37
CA ASN A 104 3.66 -6.97 -1.54
C ASN A 104 2.91 -7.55 -0.34
N VAL A 105 2.66 -6.72 0.67
CA VAL A 105 1.87 -7.11 1.85
C VAL A 105 0.42 -6.86 1.49
N LEU A 106 -0.24 -7.89 1.01
CA LEU A 106 -1.68 -8.00 1.13
C LEU A 106 -1.96 -8.23 2.62
N ASP A 107 -2.11 -7.15 3.36
CA ASP A 107 -2.49 -7.20 4.76
C ASP A 107 -4.01 -7.43 4.84
N ILE A 108 -4.43 -8.57 4.27
CA ILE A 108 -5.79 -9.05 4.36
C ILE A 108 -5.90 -9.68 5.75
N PRO A 109 -6.86 -9.26 6.59
CA PRO A 109 -7.05 -9.83 7.92
C PRO A 109 -7.17 -11.36 7.86
N TYR A 110 -6.57 -12.07 8.81
CA TYR A 110 -6.64 -13.54 8.87
C TYR A 110 -8.08 -14.04 8.89
N GLU A 111 -8.98 -13.30 9.50
CA GLU A 111 -10.42 -13.57 9.52
C GLU A 111 -11.05 -13.68 8.13
N TYR A 112 -10.44 -13.04 7.11
CA TYR A 112 -10.93 -13.14 5.73
C TYR A 112 -10.87 -14.59 5.22
N ILE A 113 -9.80 -15.32 5.51
CA ILE A 113 -9.66 -16.74 5.16
C ILE A 113 -10.75 -17.58 5.85
N GLU A 114 -11.03 -17.30 7.12
CA GLU A 114 -12.07 -18.01 7.86
C GLU A 114 -13.47 -17.77 7.25
N TYR A 115 -13.75 -16.54 6.83
CA TYR A 115 -15.00 -16.22 6.11
C TYR A 115 -15.08 -16.91 4.75
N VAL A 116 -13.97 -16.97 4.01
CA VAL A 116 -13.92 -17.66 2.71
C VAL A 116 -14.17 -19.16 2.88
N ILE A 117 -13.52 -19.80 3.84
CA ILE A 117 -13.73 -21.22 4.17
C ILE A 117 -15.17 -21.46 4.61
N TYR A 118 -15.69 -20.60 5.48
CA TYR A 118 -17.09 -20.68 5.92
C TYR A 118 -18.05 -20.64 4.74
N ASN A 119 -17.89 -19.66 3.84
CA ASN A 119 -18.77 -19.51 2.66
C ASN A 119 -18.64 -20.70 1.69
N TYR A 120 -17.44 -21.26 1.54
CA TYR A 120 -17.23 -22.46 0.74
C TYR A 120 -17.96 -23.67 1.34
N ASN A 121 -17.80 -23.90 2.64
CA ASN A 121 -18.45 -25.00 3.35
C ASN A 121 -19.98 -24.94 3.33
N HIS A 122 -20.54 -23.73 3.11
CA HIS A 122 -21.98 -23.52 2.99
C HIS A 122 -22.46 -23.39 1.52
N GLY A 123 -21.60 -23.72 0.55
CA GLY A 123 -21.95 -23.67 -0.87
C GLY A 123 -22.18 -22.25 -1.43
N ALA A 124 -21.84 -21.20 -0.68
CA ALA A 124 -22.03 -19.82 -1.12
C ALA A 124 -21.01 -19.37 -2.16
N ILE A 125 -19.85 -20.01 -2.22
CA ILE A 125 -18.80 -19.75 -3.21
C ILE A 125 -18.26 -21.07 -3.79
N PRO A 126 -17.85 -21.07 -5.07
CA PRO A 126 -17.27 -22.24 -5.72
C PRO A 126 -15.81 -22.46 -5.28
N LYS A 127 -15.30 -23.68 -5.50
CA LYS A 127 -13.93 -24.09 -5.16
C LYS A 127 -12.87 -23.19 -5.75
N GLU A 128 -13.07 -22.70 -6.99
CA GLU A 128 -12.14 -21.82 -7.66
C GLU A 128 -11.96 -20.48 -6.93
N THR A 129 -13.01 -20.00 -6.27
CA THR A 129 -12.95 -18.77 -5.46
C THR A 129 -12.18 -19.01 -4.16
N LEU A 130 -12.38 -20.15 -3.51
CA LEU A 130 -11.58 -20.56 -2.36
C LEU A 130 -10.09 -20.64 -2.71
N VAL A 131 -9.74 -21.34 -3.82
CA VAL A 131 -8.35 -21.49 -4.27
C VAL A 131 -7.70 -20.12 -4.52
N LYS A 132 -8.40 -19.22 -5.20
CA LYS A 132 -7.88 -17.86 -5.46
C LYS A 132 -7.65 -17.07 -4.17
N ALA A 133 -8.54 -17.20 -3.20
CA ALA A 133 -8.38 -16.52 -1.92
C ALA A 133 -7.20 -17.08 -1.12
N LEU A 134 -7.03 -18.41 -1.10
CA LEU A 134 -5.90 -19.08 -0.45
C LEU A 134 -4.56 -18.68 -1.09
N ASP A 135 -4.51 -18.61 -2.42
CA ASP A 135 -3.30 -18.23 -3.17
C ASP A 135 -2.81 -16.82 -2.79
N CYS A 136 -3.71 -15.89 -2.48
CA CYS A 136 -3.35 -14.56 -1.97
C CYS A 136 -2.51 -14.64 -0.68
N TYR A 137 -2.69 -15.69 0.12
CA TYR A 137 -1.93 -15.94 1.36
C TYR A 137 -0.80 -16.94 1.19
N LYS A 138 -0.56 -17.40 -0.07
CA LYS A 138 0.38 -18.49 -0.37
C LYS A 138 0.02 -19.79 0.37
N LEU A 139 -1.27 -20.01 0.59
CA LEU A 139 -1.83 -21.22 1.16
C LEU A 139 -2.42 -22.10 0.05
N THR A 140 -2.40 -23.41 0.29
CA THR A 140 -3.03 -24.42 -0.54
C THR A 140 -4.27 -24.99 0.14
N ILE A 141 -5.06 -25.79 -0.57
CA ILE A 141 -6.21 -26.53 0.03
C ILE A 141 -5.71 -27.47 1.11
N ASP A 142 -4.54 -28.08 0.92
CA ASP A 142 -3.98 -29.04 1.90
C ASP A 142 -3.67 -28.38 3.24
N ASP A 143 -3.27 -27.10 3.22
CA ASP A 143 -2.96 -26.32 4.43
C ASP A 143 -4.19 -26.01 5.29
N VAL A 144 -5.38 -26.11 4.74
CA VAL A 144 -6.67 -25.83 5.40
C VAL A 144 -7.66 -27.01 5.32
N SER A 145 -7.18 -28.19 4.96
CA SER A 145 -8.00 -29.39 4.73
C SER A 145 -8.81 -29.80 5.95
N ASP A 146 -8.30 -29.55 7.15
CA ASP A 146 -8.97 -29.80 8.42
C ASP A 146 -10.18 -28.88 8.69
N LYS A 147 -10.27 -27.76 7.96
CA LYS A 147 -11.35 -26.76 8.09
C LYS A 147 -12.34 -26.80 6.93
N ILE A 148 -12.03 -27.54 5.86
CA ILE A 148 -12.87 -27.67 4.69
C ILE A 148 -13.77 -28.91 4.86
N ASN A 149 -15.08 -28.69 4.87
CA ASN A 149 -16.04 -29.78 4.70
C ASN A 149 -16.14 -30.07 3.20
N GLU A 150 -16.02 -31.32 2.79
CA GLU A 150 -16.42 -31.70 1.43
C GLU A 150 -17.88 -31.26 1.24
N PRO A 151 -18.18 -30.45 0.20
CA PRO A 151 -19.56 -30.11 -0.09
C PRO A 151 -20.29 -31.43 -0.27
N VAL A 152 -21.36 -31.59 0.46
CA VAL A 152 -22.31 -32.66 0.18
C VAL A 152 -22.79 -32.38 -1.24
N GLU A 153 -22.35 -33.19 -2.19
CA GLU A 153 -22.97 -33.18 -3.52
C GLU A 153 -24.43 -33.56 -3.26
N ASP A 154 -25.29 -32.56 -3.39
CA ASP A 154 -26.72 -32.75 -3.35
C ASP A 154 -27.07 -33.49 -4.66
N ASP A 155 -26.92 -34.80 -4.63
CA ASP A 155 -27.41 -35.72 -5.66
C ASP A 155 -28.97 -35.73 -5.63
N THR A 156 -29.53 -34.53 -5.71
CA THR A 156 -30.90 -34.32 -6.12
C THR A 156 -30.92 -34.49 -7.64
N ASP A 157 -30.97 -35.73 -8.05
CA ASP A 157 -31.19 -36.13 -9.44
C ASP A 157 -32.41 -35.34 -9.96
N LEU A 158 -32.16 -34.32 -10.79
CA LEU A 158 -33.21 -33.53 -11.46
C LEU A 158 -34.16 -34.40 -12.28
N ASP A 159 -33.74 -35.63 -12.58
CA ASP A 159 -34.57 -36.64 -13.29
C ASP A 159 -35.71 -37.19 -12.41
N ASP A 160 -35.57 -37.23 -11.08
CA ASP A 160 -36.65 -37.65 -10.19
C ASP A 160 -37.78 -36.61 -10.03
N LEU A 161 -37.46 -35.31 -10.28
CA LEU A 161 -38.45 -34.22 -10.24
C LEU A 161 -39.28 -34.12 -11.54
N ILE A 162 -38.77 -34.63 -12.66
CA ILE A 162 -39.45 -34.59 -13.96
C ILE A 162 -40.31 -35.84 -14.18
N GLY A 163 -39.97 -36.94 -13.52
CA GLY A 163 -40.70 -38.20 -13.65
C GLY A 163 -42.10 -38.22 -13.02
N GLY A 164 -42.47 -37.24 -12.21
CA GLY A 164 -43.77 -37.18 -11.48
C GLY A 164 -44.88 -36.37 -12.18
N LEU A 165 -44.70 -35.90 -13.40
CA LEU A 165 -45.66 -35.07 -14.11
C LEU A 165 -46.29 -35.76 -15.36
N SER A 166 -46.20 -37.06 -15.44
CA SER A 166 -46.89 -37.83 -16.54
C SER A 166 -47.81 -38.86 -15.90
N ASP A 167 -49.00 -38.44 -15.52
CA ASP A 167 -50.28 -39.20 -15.56
C ASP A 167 -51.47 -38.22 -15.44
#